data_457572e614a3584d0f61bcc4c09c99e0
#
_entry.id   457572e614a3584d0f61bcc4c09c99e0
#
_cell.length_a   1.000
_cell.length_b   1.000
_cell.length_c   1.000
_cell.angle_alpha   90.00
_cell.angle_beta   90.00
_cell.angle_gamma   90.00
#
_symmetry.space_group_name_H-M   'P 1'
#
loop_
_entity.id
_entity.type
_entity.pdbx_description
1 polymer ?
#
loop_
_entity_poly.entity_id
_entity_poly.type
_entity_poly.pdbx_seq_one_letter_code
_entity_poly.pdbx_strand_id
1 'polypeptide(L)'
;SSREIERIPNIMSEGISAVDAQVAQRQVPGDVCFTAAALIARTLRIVEENPQFKALRIPLVCNRCLLDGLAHTVWRLNGSCPEIIEEERWPQPIEKPATPREKDARRVLVGLVGNPLLCFDAFMNDSILKLLRRLGCDVAMPDPDKLFCEDVRYLDQMDEFSRKEVDCVIYLQSFGCMKAHVHARGFAHEYARRYPDMPITVIDYDPESSALNRENRIRLAVEAAQRAKSER
;
A
#
# COMPACT_ATOMS: atom_id res chain seq x y z
N SER A 1 -20.33 4.21 -21.18
CA SER A 1 -21.15 3.43 -20.20
C SER A 1 -20.23 2.64 -19.27
N SER A 2 -20.70 2.24 -18.08
CA SER A 2 -19.90 1.44 -17.11
C SER A 2 -19.30 0.17 -17.76
N ARG A 3 -19.99 -0.46 -18.70
CA ARG A 3 -19.50 -1.64 -19.43
C ARG A 3 -18.35 -1.35 -20.43
N GLU A 4 -18.24 -0.13 -20.92
CA GLU A 4 -17.10 0.27 -21.78
C GLU A 4 -15.85 0.51 -20.96
N ILE A 5 -15.99 1.08 -19.76
CA ILE A 5 -14.87 1.32 -18.83
C ILE A 5 -14.27 -0.02 -18.36
N GLU A 6 -15.08 -1.04 -18.10
CA GLU A 6 -14.61 -2.36 -17.69
C GLU A 6 -13.72 -3.07 -18.74
N ARG A 7 -13.82 -2.68 -20.02
CA ARG A 7 -12.97 -3.22 -21.12
C ARG A 7 -11.61 -2.53 -21.22
N ILE A 8 -11.42 -1.39 -20.55
CA ILE A 8 -10.15 -0.67 -20.54
C ILE A 8 -9.18 -1.42 -19.60
N PRO A 9 -7.95 -1.74 -20.05
CA PRO A 9 -7.01 -2.48 -19.21
C PRO A 9 -6.64 -1.70 -17.97
N ASN A 10 -6.57 -2.40 -16.83
CA ASN A 10 -6.05 -1.83 -15.59
C ASN A 10 -4.56 -2.16 -15.48
N ILE A 11 -3.72 -1.16 -15.21
CA ILE A 11 -2.26 -1.33 -15.12
C ILE A 11 -1.84 -2.30 -14.00
N MET A 12 -2.69 -2.46 -12.99
CA MET A 12 -2.43 -3.33 -11.83
C MET A 12 -3.11 -4.69 -11.93
N SER A 13 -3.61 -5.11 -13.11
CA SER A 13 -4.24 -6.42 -13.28
C SER A 13 -3.30 -7.59 -12.93
N GLU A 14 -1.98 -7.44 -13.12
CA GLU A 14 -0.97 -8.44 -12.80
C GLU A 14 -0.07 -8.04 -11.60
N GLY A 15 -0.21 -6.83 -11.08
CA GLY A 15 0.65 -6.28 -10.03
C GLY A 15 2.00 -5.74 -10.53
N ILE A 16 2.79 -5.25 -9.58
CA ILE A 16 4.17 -4.78 -9.84
C ILE A 16 5.12 -5.97 -9.88
N SER A 17 6.13 -5.88 -10.73
CA SER A 17 7.11 -6.94 -10.95
C SER A 17 8.55 -6.41 -10.80
N ALA A 18 9.52 -7.33 -10.74
CA ALA A 18 10.93 -6.99 -10.75
C ALA A 18 11.35 -6.21 -12.01
N VAL A 19 10.70 -6.44 -13.15
CA VAL A 19 10.95 -5.69 -14.39
C VAL A 19 10.52 -4.24 -14.23
N ASP A 20 9.34 -4.00 -13.63
CA ASP A 20 8.86 -2.64 -13.36
C ASP A 20 9.81 -1.91 -12.41
N ALA A 21 10.34 -2.58 -11.39
CA ALA A 21 11.33 -2.01 -10.48
C ALA A 21 12.64 -1.62 -11.21
N GLN A 22 13.11 -2.44 -12.15
CA GLN A 22 14.28 -2.12 -12.97
C GLN A 22 14.03 -0.93 -13.91
N VAL A 23 12.85 -0.83 -14.51
CA VAL A 23 12.47 0.33 -15.33
C VAL A 23 12.38 1.58 -14.46
N ALA A 24 11.82 1.49 -13.26
CA ALA A 24 11.77 2.60 -12.31
C ALA A 24 13.16 3.15 -12.02
N GLN A 25 14.12 2.29 -11.69
CA GLN A 25 15.51 2.70 -11.39
C GLN A 25 16.24 3.35 -12.56
N ARG A 26 15.94 2.94 -13.80
CA ARG A 26 16.67 3.41 -15.00
C ARG A 26 16.05 4.64 -15.64
N GLN A 27 14.73 4.81 -15.56
CA GLN A 27 14.01 5.77 -16.40
C GLN A 27 13.23 6.80 -15.60
N VAL A 28 12.74 6.45 -14.39
CA VAL A 28 11.92 7.36 -13.59
C VAL A 28 12.80 8.32 -12.80
N PRO A 29 12.50 9.63 -12.79
CA PRO A 29 13.26 10.60 -12.00
C PRO A 29 13.33 10.25 -10.52
N GLY A 30 14.48 10.46 -9.88
CA GLY A 30 14.75 10.07 -8.49
C GLY A 30 14.06 10.92 -7.43
N ASP A 31 13.38 12.01 -7.81
CA ASP A 31 12.56 12.86 -6.94
C ASP A 31 11.10 12.38 -6.81
N VAL A 32 10.76 11.30 -7.50
CA VAL A 32 9.44 10.67 -7.42
C VAL A 32 9.39 9.68 -6.25
N CYS A 33 8.29 9.68 -5.49
CA CYS A 33 8.13 8.74 -4.39
C CYS A 33 8.08 7.28 -4.87
N PHE A 34 8.49 6.34 -4.02
CA PHE A 34 8.66 4.93 -4.35
C PHE A 34 7.44 4.29 -5.03
N THR A 35 6.24 4.50 -4.50
CA THR A 35 5.01 3.95 -5.09
C THR A 35 4.66 4.59 -6.42
N ALA A 36 4.88 5.89 -6.57
CA ALA A 36 4.67 6.58 -7.84
C ALA A 36 5.67 6.10 -8.90
N ALA A 37 6.94 5.93 -8.54
CA ALA A 37 7.96 5.42 -9.45
C ALA A 37 7.60 4.03 -10.00
N ALA A 38 7.10 3.13 -9.15
CA ALA A 38 6.64 1.81 -9.56
C ALA A 38 5.47 1.86 -10.55
N LEU A 39 4.48 2.73 -10.29
CA LEU A 39 3.33 2.89 -11.17
C LEU A 39 3.68 3.55 -12.51
N ILE A 40 4.56 4.55 -12.50
CA ILE A 40 5.07 5.17 -13.74
C ILE A 40 5.79 4.13 -14.58
N ALA A 41 6.69 3.36 -13.99
CA ALA A 41 7.44 2.32 -14.68
C ALA A 41 6.52 1.23 -15.26
N ARG A 42 5.53 0.78 -14.49
CA ARG A 42 4.52 -0.17 -14.95
C ARG A 42 3.72 0.39 -16.12
N THR A 43 3.30 1.65 -16.04
CA THR A 43 2.55 2.33 -17.11
C THR A 43 3.39 2.46 -18.36
N LEU A 44 4.66 2.91 -18.25
CA LEU A 44 5.59 3.00 -19.38
C LEU A 44 5.70 1.67 -20.12
N ARG A 45 5.97 0.58 -19.39
CA ARG A 45 6.11 -0.74 -19.98
C ARG A 45 4.85 -1.20 -20.71
N ILE A 46 3.67 -1.00 -20.10
CA ILE A 46 2.39 -1.35 -20.74
C ILE A 46 2.17 -0.56 -22.02
N VAL A 47 2.49 0.74 -22.02
CA VAL A 47 2.33 1.60 -23.20
C VAL A 47 3.32 1.22 -24.30
N GLU A 48 4.56 0.91 -23.97
CA GLU A 48 5.57 0.43 -24.91
C GLU A 48 5.18 -0.91 -25.56
N GLU A 49 4.70 -1.84 -24.74
CA GLU A 49 4.26 -3.16 -25.22
C GLU A 49 2.92 -3.11 -26.01
N ASN A 50 2.11 -2.09 -25.76
CA ASN A 50 0.75 -1.96 -26.29
C ASN A 50 0.44 -0.53 -26.80
N PRO A 51 1.10 -0.07 -27.86
CA PRO A 51 0.95 1.32 -28.35
C PRO A 51 -0.45 1.63 -28.89
N GLN A 52 -1.28 0.62 -29.08
CA GLN A 52 -2.67 0.77 -29.52
C GLN A 52 -3.63 1.18 -28.38
N PHE A 53 -3.24 1.08 -27.13
CA PHE A 53 -4.10 1.47 -26.02
C PHE A 53 -4.31 3.00 -25.98
N LYS A 54 -5.58 3.40 -26.00
CA LYS A 54 -5.98 4.81 -25.94
C LYS A 54 -6.30 5.26 -24.51
N ALA A 55 -6.62 4.33 -23.63
CA ALA A 55 -6.92 4.59 -22.23
C ALA A 55 -6.40 3.44 -21.36
N LEU A 56 -6.05 3.75 -20.12
CA LEU A 56 -5.63 2.80 -19.08
C LEU A 56 -6.33 3.14 -17.77
N ARG A 57 -6.71 2.13 -17.01
CA ARG A 57 -7.23 2.31 -15.65
C ARG A 57 -6.10 2.16 -14.65
N ILE A 58 -6.12 3.00 -13.62
CA ILE A 58 -5.15 2.97 -12.52
C ILE A 58 -5.90 3.00 -11.18
N PRO A 59 -5.57 2.13 -10.22
CA PRO A 59 -6.18 2.21 -8.90
C PRO A 59 -5.73 3.49 -8.18
N LEU A 60 -6.63 4.12 -7.47
CA LEU A 60 -6.37 5.29 -6.67
C LEU A 60 -5.49 4.93 -5.46
N VAL A 61 -4.18 5.06 -5.62
CA VAL A 61 -3.19 4.73 -4.58
C VAL A 61 -2.56 5.97 -3.93
N CYS A 62 -2.78 7.12 -4.54
CA CYS A 62 -2.29 8.40 -4.06
C CYS A 62 -3.26 9.51 -4.46
N ASN A 63 -3.25 10.58 -3.71
CA ASN A 63 -3.98 11.77 -4.08
C ASN A 63 -3.41 12.39 -5.38
N ARG A 64 -4.09 13.35 -5.96
CA ARG A 64 -3.82 14.02 -7.27
C ARG A 64 -2.35 14.21 -7.65
N CYS A 65 -1.42 14.34 -6.69
CA CYS A 65 0.00 14.48 -6.97
C CYS A 65 0.58 13.34 -7.85
N LEU A 66 0.02 12.13 -7.76
CA LEU A 66 0.46 11.02 -8.60
C LEU A 66 -0.05 11.18 -10.04
N LEU A 67 -1.31 11.53 -10.22
CA LEU A 67 -1.95 11.46 -11.52
C LEU A 67 -1.48 12.55 -12.48
N ASP A 68 -1.39 13.78 -11.98
CA ASP A 68 -0.84 14.89 -12.76
C ASP A 68 0.63 14.61 -13.10
N GLY A 69 1.40 14.04 -12.17
CA GLY A 69 2.78 13.67 -12.38
C GLY A 69 2.99 12.44 -13.26
N LEU A 70 2.12 11.42 -13.13
CA LEU A 70 2.25 10.17 -13.89
C LEU A 70 2.02 10.40 -15.38
N ALA A 71 0.90 10.99 -15.76
CA ALA A 71 0.58 11.23 -17.16
C ALA A 71 1.64 12.11 -17.85
N HIS A 72 2.08 13.18 -17.16
CA HIS A 72 3.15 14.04 -17.66
C HIS A 72 4.49 13.30 -17.80
N THR A 73 4.87 12.50 -16.83
CA THR A 73 6.14 11.76 -16.85
C THR A 73 6.12 10.68 -17.93
N VAL A 74 5.02 9.94 -18.08
CA VAL A 74 4.86 8.95 -19.15
C VAL A 74 4.94 9.61 -20.52
N TRP A 75 4.23 10.73 -20.71
CA TRP A 75 4.31 11.50 -21.95
C TRP A 75 5.74 11.98 -22.25
N ARG A 76 6.44 12.49 -21.25
CA ARG A 76 7.82 12.99 -21.40
C ARG A 76 8.80 11.89 -21.79
N LEU A 77 8.64 10.67 -21.23
CA LEU A 77 9.56 9.56 -21.47
C LEU A 77 9.23 8.78 -22.74
N ASN A 78 7.95 8.66 -23.09
CA ASN A 78 7.49 7.83 -24.20
C ASN A 78 7.00 8.66 -25.42
N GLY A 79 6.89 9.98 -25.32
CA GLY A 79 6.34 10.85 -26.36
C GLY A 79 4.82 10.82 -26.50
N SER A 80 4.14 9.92 -25.81
CA SER A 80 2.69 9.80 -25.74
C SER A 80 2.25 9.21 -24.40
N CYS A 81 1.02 9.52 -24.00
CA CYS A 81 0.38 8.90 -22.83
C CYS A 81 -1.08 8.63 -23.15
N PRO A 82 -1.59 7.42 -22.94
CA PRO A 82 -3.02 7.13 -23.00
C PRO A 82 -3.79 7.98 -21.97
N GLU A 83 -5.10 8.09 -22.15
CA GLU A 83 -5.97 8.65 -21.12
C GLU A 83 -5.89 7.80 -19.84
N ILE A 84 -5.65 8.44 -18.70
CA ILE A 84 -5.58 7.76 -17.41
C ILE A 84 -6.92 7.92 -16.68
N ILE A 85 -7.55 6.78 -16.37
CA ILE A 85 -8.83 6.70 -15.69
C ILE A 85 -8.60 6.13 -14.28
N GLU A 86 -8.94 6.90 -13.27
CA GLU A 86 -8.82 6.48 -11.86
C GLU A 86 -9.91 5.49 -11.46
N GLU A 87 -9.54 4.53 -10.62
CA GLU A 87 -10.48 3.61 -9.98
C GLU A 87 -10.32 3.62 -8.45
N GLU A 88 -11.44 3.71 -7.76
CA GLU A 88 -11.48 3.64 -6.29
C GLU A 88 -11.42 2.20 -5.76
N ARG A 89 -11.17 1.24 -6.64
CA ARG A 89 -11.20 -0.19 -6.35
C ARG A 89 -9.87 -0.85 -6.74
N TRP A 90 -9.38 -1.75 -5.91
CA TRP A 90 -8.21 -2.57 -6.26
C TRP A 90 -8.59 -3.65 -7.29
N PRO A 91 -7.87 -3.77 -8.41
CA PRO A 91 -8.32 -4.59 -9.56
C PRO A 91 -8.07 -6.09 -9.42
N GLN A 92 -7.25 -6.50 -8.46
CA GLN A 92 -6.86 -7.90 -8.30
C GLN A 92 -7.55 -8.56 -7.11
N PRO A 93 -7.74 -9.91 -7.17
CA PRO A 93 -8.05 -10.64 -5.95
C PRO A 93 -6.88 -10.47 -4.97
N ILE A 94 -7.13 -9.79 -3.89
CA ILE A 94 -6.17 -9.67 -2.80
C ILE A 94 -6.06 -11.03 -2.13
N GLU A 95 -4.84 -11.44 -1.77
CA GLU A 95 -4.67 -12.53 -0.84
C GLU A 95 -5.39 -12.15 0.46
N LYS A 96 -6.65 -12.57 0.59
CA LYS A 96 -7.43 -12.26 1.79
C LYS A 96 -6.69 -12.84 2.99
N PRO A 97 -6.45 -12.04 4.04
CA PRO A 97 -6.03 -12.61 5.29
C PRO A 97 -7.03 -13.72 5.64
N ALA A 98 -6.54 -14.87 6.11
CA ALA A 98 -7.43 -15.94 6.52
C ALA A 98 -8.48 -15.33 7.44
N THR A 99 -9.77 -15.56 7.10
CA THR A 99 -10.87 -15.12 7.97
C THR A 99 -10.52 -15.58 9.37
N PRO A 100 -10.52 -14.72 10.40
CA PRO A 100 -10.21 -15.14 11.74
C PRO A 100 -11.09 -16.35 12.05
N ARG A 101 -10.50 -17.56 12.09
CA ARG A 101 -11.16 -18.70 12.73
C ARG A 101 -11.47 -18.22 14.13
N GLU A 102 -12.65 -18.53 14.64
CA GLU A 102 -13.12 -18.16 15.98
C GLU A 102 -12.01 -17.60 16.86
N LYS A 103 -12.10 -16.29 17.25
CA LYS A 103 -11.01 -15.50 17.86
C LYS A 103 -10.16 -16.38 18.77
N ASP A 104 -9.07 -16.93 18.25
CA ASP A 104 -8.08 -17.53 19.13
C ASP A 104 -7.47 -16.35 19.90
N ALA A 105 -7.92 -16.19 21.15
CA ALA A 105 -7.50 -15.10 22.02
C ALA A 105 -5.97 -15.00 22.17
N ARG A 106 -5.25 -16.03 21.76
CA ARG A 106 -3.78 -16.09 21.81
C ARG A 106 -3.11 -15.43 20.59
N ARG A 107 -3.81 -15.33 19.46
CA ARG A 107 -3.23 -14.76 18.24
C ARG A 107 -3.30 -13.23 18.27
N VAL A 108 -2.20 -12.60 17.87
CA VAL A 108 -2.15 -11.15 17.71
C VAL A 108 -2.94 -10.77 16.46
N LEU A 109 -3.84 -9.80 16.58
CA LEU A 109 -4.52 -9.17 15.47
C LEU A 109 -3.77 -7.90 15.08
N VAL A 110 -3.16 -7.91 13.89
CA VAL A 110 -2.39 -6.79 13.33
C VAL A 110 -3.27 -5.97 12.40
N GLY A 111 -3.40 -4.68 12.65
CA GLY A 111 -3.96 -3.72 11.69
C GLY A 111 -2.92 -3.31 10.66
N LEU A 112 -3.20 -3.49 9.37
CA LEU A 112 -2.32 -3.08 8.28
C LEU A 112 -2.93 -1.86 7.59
N VAL A 113 -2.23 -0.74 7.54
CA VAL A 113 -2.71 0.51 6.94
C VAL A 113 -1.57 1.25 6.26
N GLY A 114 -1.87 2.17 5.38
CA GLY A 114 -0.88 3.01 4.68
C GLY A 114 -1.19 3.17 3.21
N ASN A 115 -0.16 3.35 2.39
CA ASN A 115 -0.36 3.49 0.95
C ASN A 115 -1.02 2.23 0.37
N PRO A 116 -2.14 2.35 -0.39
CA PRO A 116 -2.86 1.19 -0.93
C PRO A 116 -1.99 0.24 -1.78
N LEU A 117 -1.04 0.77 -2.57
CA LEU A 117 -0.12 -0.08 -3.33
C LEU A 117 0.73 -0.95 -2.40
N LEU A 118 1.19 -0.40 -1.26
CA LEU A 118 1.93 -1.16 -0.26
C LEU A 118 1.03 -2.11 0.54
N CYS A 119 -0.24 -1.77 0.74
CA CYS A 119 -1.15 -2.67 1.45
C CYS A 119 -1.51 -3.90 0.61
N PHE A 120 -1.66 -3.76 -0.71
CA PHE A 120 -2.28 -4.77 -1.55
C PHE A 120 -1.35 -5.46 -2.55
N ASP A 121 -0.22 -4.86 -2.92
CA ASP A 121 0.72 -5.48 -3.85
C ASP A 121 1.83 -6.24 -3.09
N ALA A 122 1.86 -7.57 -3.30
CA ALA A 122 2.77 -8.45 -2.57
C ALA A 122 4.25 -8.24 -2.93
N PHE A 123 4.56 -7.78 -4.14
CA PHE A 123 5.93 -7.46 -4.53
C PHE A 123 6.40 -6.18 -3.82
N MET A 124 5.55 -5.14 -3.81
CA MET A 124 5.87 -3.85 -3.22
C MET A 124 6.03 -3.90 -1.69
N ASN A 125 5.37 -4.84 -1.02
CA ASN A 125 5.39 -4.96 0.45
C ASN A 125 6.19 -6.16 0.98
N ASP A 126 7.09 -6.74 0.18
CA ASP A 126 7.91 -7.92 0.55
C ASP A 126 7.06 -9.11 1.04
N SER A 127 5.86 -9.28 0.51
CA SER A 127 4.91 -10.33 0.92
C SER A 127 4.58 -10.29 2.42
N ILE A 128 4.33 -9.11 2.98
CA ILE A 128 4.07 -8.88 4.41
C ILE A 128 2.97 -9.79 4.98
N LEU A 129 1.92 -10.09 4.21
CA LEU A 129 0.86 -11.00 4.66
C LEU A 129 1.38 -12.43 4.91
N LYS A 130 2.32 -12.90 4.07
CA LYS A 130 2.98 -14.20 4.29
C LYS A 130 3.85 -14.18 5.53
N LEU A 131 4.55 -13.07 5.78
CA LEU A 131 5.35 -12.89 6.99
C LEU A 131 4.47 -12.92 8.24
N LEU A 132 3.42 -12.10 8.30
CA LEU A 132 2.51 -12.03 9.45
C LEU A 132 1.84 -13.38 9.73
N ARG A 133 1.45 -14.10 8.67
CA ARG A 133 0.91 -15.47 8.79
C ARG A 133 1.94 -16.44 9.40
N ARG A 134 3.20 -16.38 8.97
CA ARG A 134 4.30 -17.19 9.57
C ARG A 134 4.53 -16.86 11.04
N LEU A 135 4.30 -15.61 11.44
CA LEU A 135 4.38 -15.16 12.83
C LEU A 135 3.14 -15.52 13.66
N GLY A 136 2.17 -16.22 13.07
CA GLY A 136 0.95 -16.64 13.76
C GLY A 136 -0.05 -15.51 14.00
N CYS A 137 0.03 -14.41 13.25
CA CYS A 137 -0.88 -13.27 13.38
C CYS A 137 -2.13 -13.43 12.51
N ASP A 138 -3.21 -12.83 12.98
CA ASP A 138 -4.35 -12.46 12.14
C ASP A 138 -4.18 -11.01 11.66
N VAL A 139 -4.78 -10.65 10.52
CA VAL A 139 -4.57 -9.34 9.92
C VAL A 139 -5.90 -8.68 9.60
N ALA A 140 -6.08 -7.46 10.04
CA ALA A 140 -7.14 -6.56 9.61
C ALA A 140 -6.58 -5.62 8.54
N MET A 141 -7.22 -5.57 7.38
CA MET A 141 -6.81 -4.76 6.23
C MET A 141 -7.85 -3.70 5.88
N PRO A 142 -7.45 -2.63 5.18
CA PRO A 142 -8.39 -1.71 4.54
C PRO A 142 -9.29 -2.44 3.54
N ASP A 143 -10.43 -1.85 3.25
CA ASP A 143 -11.36 -2.37 2.25
C ASP A 143 -10.78 -2.13 0.83
N PRO A 144 -10.53 -3.18 0.06
CA PRO A 144 -9.99 -3.05 -1.31
C PRO A 144 -10.98 -2.43 -2.30
N ASP A 145 -12.26 -2.45 -1.97
CA ASP A 145 -13.31 -1.82 -2.79
C ASP A 145 -13.48 -0.33 -2.49
N LYS A 146 -12.69 0.21 -1.53
CA LYS A 146 -12.73 1.60 -1.09
C LYS A 146 -11.32 2.14 -0.91
N LEU A 147 -10.56 2.23 -2.00
CA LEU A 147 -9.23 2.83 -1.97
C LEU A 147 -9.32 4.29 -1.55
N PHE A 148 -8.33 4.72 -0.78
CA PHE A 148 -8.30 6.06 -0.25
C PHE A 148 -6.88 6.59 -0.09
N CYS A 149 -6.75 7.90 -0.26
CA CYS A 149 -5.51 8.63 -0.02
C CYS A 149 -5.75 9.91 0.77
N GLU A 150 -6.93 10.07 1.33
CA GLU A 150 -7.32 11.25 2.07
C GLU A 150 -7.11 11.07 3.57
N ASP A 151 -6.72 12.15 4.21
CA ASP A 151 -6.34 12.22 5.61
C ASP A 151 -7.43 11.70 6.56
N VAL A 152 -8.66 12.04 6.26
CA VAL A 152 -9.84 11.63 7.05
C VAL A 152 -10.02 10.12 7.06
N ARG A 153 -9.75 9.46 5.93
CA ARG A 153 -9.94 8.02 5.81
C ARG A 153 -8.91 7.19 6.58
N TYR A 154 -7.71 7.72 6.81
CA TYR A 154 -6.73 7.07 7.71
C TYR A 154 -7.23 7.07 9.15
N LEU A 155 -7.84 8.17 9.61
CA LEU A 155 -8.46 8.24 10.94
C LEU A 155 -9.65 7.28 11.05
N ASP A 156 -10.51 7.21 10.03
CA ASP A 156 -11.63 6.26 10.00
C ASP A 156 -11.14 4.81 10.08
N GLN A 157 -10.02 4.50 9.40
CA GLN A 157 -9.41 3.18 9.46
C GLN A 157 -8.84 2.87 10.86
N MET A 158 -8.23 3.86 11.51
CA MET A 158 -7.73 3.70 12.88
C MET A 158 -8.88 3.51 13.88
N ASP A 159 -9.99 4.24 13.73
CA ASP A 159 -11.20 4.05 14.52
C ASP A 159 -11.83 2.65 14.30
N GLU A 160 -11.79 2.14 13.08
CA GLU A 160 -12.22 0.79 12.76
C GLU A 160 -11.32 -0.27 13.42
N PHE A 161 -10.01 -0.09 13.38
CA PHE A 161 -9.06 -0.97 14.04
C PHE A 161 -9.24 -0.98 15.56
N SER A 162 -9.48 0.18 16.17
CA SER A 162 -9.79 0.28 17.60
C SER A 162 -11.08 -0.49 17.95
N ARG A 163 -12.13 -0.35 17.14
CA ARG A 163 -13.38 -1.11 17.34
C ARG A 163 -13.21 -2.63 17.15
N LYS A 164 -12.28 -3.06 16.33
CA LYS A 164 -11.92 -4.46 16.13
C LYS A 164 -10.97 -5.00 17.19
N GLU A 165 -10.56 -4.18 18.16
CA GLU A 165 -9.59 -4.54 19.19
C GLU A 165 -8.27 -5.07 18.60
N VAL A 166 -7.73 -4.35 17.62
CA VAL A 166 -6.43 -4.65 17.00
C VAL A 166 -5.34 -4.49 18.05
N ASP A 167 -4.45 -5.46 18.17
CA ASP A 167 -3.39 -5.48 19.19
C ASP A 167 -2.22 -4.54 18.84
N CYS A 168 -1.95 -4.33 17.55
CA CYS A 168 -0.98 -3.33 17.06
C CYS A 168 -1.27 -2.96 15.61
N VAL A 169 -0.75 -1.81 15.17
CA VAL A 169 -0.88 -1.34 13.81
C VAL A 169 0.50 -1.24 13.14
N ILE A 170 0.59 -1.74 11.92
CA ILE A 170 1.73 -1.54 11.03
C ILE A 170 1.31 -0.57 9.93
N TYR A 171 1.94 0.60 9.91
CA TYR A 171 1.71 1.63 8.91
C TYR A 171 2.76 1.52 7.81
N LEU A 172 2.32 1.21 6.58
CA LEU A 172 3.18 1.05 5.40
C LEU A 172 3.34 2.39 4.69
N GLN A 173 4.52 2.96 4.82
CA GLN A 173 4.87 4.26 4.27
C GLN A 173 5.73 4.13 3.01
N SER A 174 5.35 4.85 1.95
CA SER A 174 6.18 5.03 0.76
C SER A 174 7.23 6.10 1.00
N PHE A 175 8.51 5.76 0.88
CA PHE A 175 9.58 6.74 0.93
C PHE A 175 9.39 7.83 -0.14
N GLY A 176 9.73 9.05 0.20
CA GLY A 176 9.55 10.23 -0.66
C GLY A 176 8.11 10.75 -0.75
N CYS A 177 7.13 10.05 -0.16
CA CYS A 177 5.75 10.54 -0.10
C CYS A 177 5.57 11.53 1.05
N MET A 178 5.54 12.83 0.76
CA MET A 178 5.36 13.88 1.76
C MET A 178 4.06 13.70 2.56
N LYS A 179 2.95 13.42 1.90
CA LYS A 179 1.66 13.18 2.56
C LYS A 179 1.70 12.02 3.53
N ALA A 180 2.15 10.85 3.06
CA ALA A 180 2.26 9.66 3.92
C ALA A 180 3.19 9.92 5.10
N HIS A 181 4.27 10.68 4.92
CA HIS A 181 5.19 11.04 5.99
C HIS A 181 4.52 11.92 7.06
N VAL A 182 3.75 12.93 6.65
CA VAL A 182 3.00 13.78 7.59
C VAL A 182 2.01 12.94 8.39
N HIS A 183 1.26 12.03 7.73
CA HIS A 183 0.30 11.16 8.42
C HIS A 183 0.96 10.16 9.36
N ALA A 184 2.01 9.47 8.89
CA ALA A 184 2.65 8.42 9.66
C ALA A 184 3.42 8.97 10.88
N ARG A 185 4.02 10.14 10.75
CA ARG A 185 4.91 10.71 11.77
C ARG A 185 4.37 11.97 12.43
N GLY A 186 3.69 12.82 11.67
CA GLY A 186 3.10 14.06 12.20
C GLY A 186 1.96 13.79 13.18
N PHE A 187 1.13 12.79 12.90
CA PHE A 187 0.03 12.37 13.77
C PHE A 187 0.40 11.26 14.77
N ALA A 188 1.64 10.77 14.78
CA ALA A 188 2.05 9.70 15.69
C ALA A 188 1.72 9.99 17.16
N HIS A 189 1.92 11.22 17.62
CA HIS A 189 1.58 11.62 18.99
C HIS A 189 0.08 11.65 19.25
N GLU A 190 -0.70 12.08 18.27
CA GLU A 190 -2.15 12.11 18.38
C GLU A 190 -2.73 10.69 18.39
N TYR A 191 -2.23 9.82 17.53
CA TYR A 191 -2.60 8.40 17.51
C TYR A 191 -2.26 7.72 18.84
N ALA A 192 -1.05 7.92 19.37
CA ALA A 192 -0.67 7.33 20.64
C ALA A 192 -1.54 7.82 21.80
N ARG A 193 -1.99 9.08 21.79
CA ARG A 193 -2.90 9.63 22.78
C ARG A 193 -4.33 9.11 22.63
N ARG A 194 -4.82 8.99 21.38
CA ARG A 194 -6.19 8.57 21.07
C ARG A 194 -6.38 7.06 21.19
N TYR A 195 -5.33 6.29 20.91
CA TYR A 195 -5.35 4.82 20.91
C TYR A 195 -4.17 4.26 21.74
N PRO A 196 -4.16 4.49 23.07
CA PRO A 196 -3.02 4.14 23.94
C PRO A 196 -2.74 2.62 23.96
N ASP A 197 -3.77 1.81 23.78
CA ASP A 197 -3.67 0.34 23.79
C ASP A 197 -3.38 -0.27 22.41
N MET A 198 -3.18 0.58 21.38
CA MET A 198 -2.96 0.17 19.99
C MET A 198 -1.67 0.79 19.46
N PRO A 199 -0.49 0.24 19.79
CA PRO A 199 0.79 0.78 19.34
C PRO A 199 0.92 0.74 17.82
N ILE A 200 1.51 1.79 17.25
CA ILE A 200 1.68 1.97 15.81
C ILE A 200 3.16 1.90 15.47
N THR A 201 3.53 1.03 14.53
CA THR A 201 4.88 0.94 13.96
C THR A 201 4.86 1.35 12.51
N VAL A 202 5.61 2.38 12.17
CA VAL A 202 5.77 2.85 10.78
C VAL A 202 6.89 2.07 10.12
N ILE A 203 6.61 1.46 8.96
CA ILE A 203 7.59 0.77 8.12
C ILE A 203 7.77 1.55 6.83
N ASP A 204 8.96 2.08 6.62
CA ASP A 204 9.32 2.80 5.40
C ASP A 204 9.72 1.82 4.30
N TYR A 205 9.07 1.93 3.16
CA TYR A 205 9.42 1.21 1.93
C TYR A 205 10.17 2.14 0.99
N ASP A 206 11.40 1.76 0.69
CA ASP A 206 12.38 2.47 -0.07
C ASP A 206 13.13 1.45 -0.97
N PRO A 207 13.38 1.74 -2.25
CA PRO A 207 14.09 0.81 -3.13
C PRO A 207 15.49 0.44 -2.65
N GLU A 208 16.14 1.30 -1.86
CA GLU A 208 17.48 1.07 -1.33
C GLU A 208 17.49 0.44 0.07
N SER A 209 16.35 0.39 0.76
CA SER A 209 16.27 -0.16 2.11
C SER A 209 16.22 -1.69 2.10
N SER A 210 16.86 -2.29 3.11
CA SER A 210 16.92 -3.75 3.27
C SER A 210 15.57 -4.34 3.65
N ALA A 211 15.07 -5.31 2.86
CA ALA A 211 13.88 -6.10 3.19
C ALA A 211 14.03 -6.81 4.53
N LEU A 212 15.24 -7.30 4.85
CA LEU A 212 15.54 -7.93 6.14
C LEU A 212 15.36 -6.96 7.32
N ASN A 213 15.75 -5.70 7.15
CA ASN A 213 15.56 -4.69 8.19
C ASN A 213 14.07 -4.41 8.42
N ARG A 214 13.27 -4.31 7.34
CA ARG A 214 11.82 -4.17 7.45
C ARG A 214 11.20 -5.40 8.15
N GLU A 215 11.58 -6.60 7.76
CA GLU A 215 11.12 -7.83 8.40
C GLU A 215 11.44 -7.84 9.91
N ASN A 216 12.65 -7.48 10.31
CA ASN A 216 13.03 -7.43 11.72
C ASN A 216 12.19 -6.42 12.51
N ARG A 217 11.91 -5.25 11.95
CA ARG A 217 11.05 -4.25 12.60
C ARG A 217 9.60 -4.75 12.75
N ILE A 218 9.08 -5.46 11.74
CA ILE A 218 7.76 -6.07 11.81
C ILE A 218 7.73 -7.15 12.90
N ARG A 219 8.75 -8.01 12.98
CA ARG A 219 8.87 -9.03 14.04
C ARG A 219 8.88 -8.40 15.42
N LEU A 220 9.67 -7.36 15.64
CA LEU A 220 9.72 -6.64 16.91
C LEU A 220 8.36 -6.05 17.30
N ALA A 221 7.62 -5.47 16.37
CA ALA A 221 6.28 -4.94 16.61
C ALA A 221 5.30 -6.05 17.03
N VAL A 222 5.33 -7.20 16.35
CA VAL A 222 4.50 -8.36 16.67
C VAL A 222 4.87 -8.95 18.03
N GLU A 223 6.16 -9.12 18.32
CA GLU A 223 6.63 -9.64 19.62
C GLU A 223 6.23 -8.73 20.79
N ALA A 224 6.31 -7.41 20.61
CA ALA A 224 5.85 -6.46 21.62
C ALA A 224 4.34 -6.58 21.87
N ALA A 225 3.54 -6.73 20.82
CA ALA A 225 2.10 -6.94 20.94
C ALA A 225 1.76 -8.30 21.61
N GLN A 226 2.51 -9.37 21.30
CA GLN A 226 2.36 -10.69 21.95
C GLN A 226 2.61 -10.62 23.45
N ARG A 227 3.67 -9.91 23.87
CA ARG A 227 3.99 -9.72 25.30
C ARG A 227 2.88 -8.95 26.01
N ALA A 228 2.48 -7.79 25.45
CA ALA A 228 1.40 -6.99 26.03
C ALA A 228 0.08 -7.76 26.14
N LYS A 229 -0.21 -8.64 25.17
CA LYS A 229 -1.40 -9.49 25.19
C LYS A 229 -1.33 -10.60 26.24
N SER A 230 -0.16 -11.15 26.52
CA SER A 230 0.03 -12.20 27.55
C SER A 230 0.04 -11.65 28.98
N GLU A 231 0.20 -10.34 29.15
CA GLU A 231 0.18 -9.67 30.45
C GLU A 231 -1.20 -9.12 30.85
N ARG A 232 -2.19 -9.17 29.90
CA ARG A 232 -3.59 -8.80 30.13
C ARG A 232 -4.41 -10.00 30.61
#